data_fee9e27c7a3843644da0cd52a7820d95
#
_entry.id   fee9e27c7a3843644da0cd52a7820d95
#
_cell.length_a   1.000
_cell.length_b   1.000
_cell.length_c   1.000
_cell.angle_alpha   90.00
_cell.angle_beta   90.00
_cell.angle_gamma   90.00
#
_symmetry.space_group_name_H-M   'P 1'
#
loop_
_entity.id
_entity.type
_entity.pdbx_description
1 polymer ?
#
loop_
_entity_poly.entity_id
_entity_poly.type
_entity_poly.pdbx_seq_one_letter_code
_entity_poly.pdbx_strand_id
1 'polypeptide(L)'
;MIDFHTHTILSDGALIASELVRRAGNIGYRAIGLADHADGSNLEWLVPRLVKVARELNRHQETFVIPGIEITHAPPTQISELVDQARRLGAVFVVVHGESPVEPVAP
;
A
#
# COMPACT_ATOMS: atom_id res chain seq x y z
N MET A 1 -14.68 9.99 5.94
CA MET A 1 -14.51 8.53 5.80
C MET A 1 -13.10 8.23 5.30
N ILE A 2 -12.47 7.23 5.87
CA ILE A 2 -11.08 6.88 5.57
C ILE A 2 -11.02 5.39 5.26
N ASP A 3 -10.30 5.02 4.19
CA ASP A 3 -10.01 3.64 3.87
C ASP A 3 -8.50 3.46 3.80
N PHE A 4 -7.94 2.62 4.68
CA PHE A 4 -6.49 2.40 4.74
C PHE A 4 -6.01 1.21 3.90
N HIS A 5 -6.92 0.47 3.27
CA HIS A 5 -6.52 -0.77 2.61
C HIS A 5 -7.15 -0.88 1.23
N THR A 6 -6.51 -0.25 0.24
CA THR A 6 -6.91 -0.35 -1.16
C THR A 6 -5.73 -0.75 -2.03
N HIS A 7 -6.04 -1.30 -3.20
CA HIS A 7 -5.04 -1.78 -4.15
C HIS A 7 -5.20 -1.09 -5.50
N THR A 8 -4.07 -0.81 -6.14
CA THR A 8 -4.04 -0.23 -7.49
C THR A 8 -3.70 -1.29 -8.52
N ILE A 9 -3.69 -0.90 -9.80
CA ILE A 9 -3.29 -1.78 -10.90
C ILE A 9 -1.80 -2.18 -10.82
N LEU A 10 -1.03 -1.53 -9.96
CA LEU A 10 0.36 -1.93 -9.74
C LEU A 10 0.47 -3.30 -9.04
N SER A 11 -0.61 -3.77 -8.44
CA SER A 11 -0.71 -5.16 -7.96
C SER A 11 -1.95 -5.83 -8.55
N ASP A 12 -3.01 -5.98 -7.77
CA ASP A 12 -4.20 -6.71 -8.23
C ASP A 12 -5.46 -5.86 -8.35
N GLY A 13 -5.35 -4.56 -8.15
CA GLY A 13 -6.48 -3.65 -8.35
C GLY A 13 -6.75 -3.39 -9.82
N ALA A 14 -7.91 -2.81 -10.12
CA ALA A 14 -8.35 -2.54 -11.48
C ALA A 14 -8.01 -1.14 -11.96
N LEU A 15 -7.66 -0.22 -11.05
CA LEU A 15 -7.53 1.21 -11.37
C LEU A 15 -6.12 1.70 -11.13
N ILE A 16 -5.65 2.61 -11.99
CA ILE A 16 -4.44 3.37 -11.67
C ILE A 16 -4.71 4.23 -10.44
N ALA A 17 -3.64 4.60 -9.72
CA ALA A 17 -3.75 5.27 -8.44
C ALA A 17 -4.58 6.56 -8.51
N SER A 18 -4.35 7.39 -9.51
CA SER A 18 -5.06 8.67 -9.65
C SER A 18 -6.57 8.47 -9.79
N GLU A 19 -6.99 7.49 -10.58
CA GLU A 19 -8.43 7.22 -10.75
C GLU A 19 -9.05 6.62 -9.49
N LEU A 20 -8.34 5.72 -8.83
CA LEU A 20 -8.80 5.13 -7.57
C LEU A 20 -9.06 6.23 -6.53
N VAL A 21 -8.11 7.14 -6.35
CA VAL A 21 -8.21 8.22 -5.40
C VAL A 21 -9.33 9.20 -5.78
N ARG A 22 -9.47 9.50 -7.06
CA ARG A 22 -10.55 10.37 -7.54
C ARG A 22 -11.91 9.78 -7.25
N ARG A 23 -12.11 8.50 -7.50
CA ARG A 23 -13.37 7.82 -7.20
C ARG A 23 -13.67 7.80 -5.71
N ALA A 24 -12.65 7.55 -4.89
CA ALA A 24 -12.80 7.59 -3.45
C ALA A 24 -13.26 8.97 -2.97
N GLY A 25 -12.63 10.04 -3.49
CA GLY A 25 -13.01 11.40 -3.16
C GLY A 25 -14.45 11.73 -3.57
N ASN A 26 -14.88 11.26 -4.73
CA ASN A 26 -16.23 11.50 -5.23
C ASN A 26 -17.30 10.85 -4.37
N ILE A 27 -17.01 9.77 -3.67
CA ILE A 27 -17.95 9.12 -2.76
C ILE A 27 -17.74 9.52 -1.30
N GLY A 28 -16.89 10.50 -1.05
CA GLY A 28 -16.80 11.14 0.26
C GLY A 28 -15.62 10.72 1.14
N TYR A 29 -14.66 9.95 0.64
CA TYR A 29 -13.48 9.63 1.41
C TYR A 29 -12.56 10.84 1.55
N ARG A 30 -12.10 11.09 2.78
CA ARG A 30 -11.15 12.17 3.06
C ARG A 30 -9.71 11.72 2.94
N ALA A 31 -9.47 10.44 3.17
CA ALA A 31 -8.15 9.86 3.05
C ALA A 31 -8.27 8.42 2.56
N ILE A 32 -7.26 7.98 1.85
CA ILE A 32 -7.20 6.61 1.31
C ILE A 32 -5.77 6.09 1.43
N GLY A 33 -5.63 4.88 1.93
CA GLY A 33 -4.35 4.19 1.98
C GLY A 33 -4.16 3.30 0.76
N LEU A 34 -3.05 3.46 0.07
CA LEU A 34 -2.68 2.56 -1.01
C LEU A 34 -1.79 1.47 -0.43
N ALA A 35 -2.26 0.23 -0.46
CA ALA A 35 -1.58 -0.90 0.17
C ALA A 35 -1.46 -2.07 -0.80
N ASP A 36 -0.78 -1.84 -1.92
CA ASP A 36 -0.62 -2.86 -2.94
C ASP A 36 0.18 -4.06 -2.45
N HIS A 37 -0.09 -5.22 -3.01
CA HIS A 37 0.59 -6.47 -2.66
C HIS A 37 2.06 -6.44 -3.01
N ALA A 38 2.91 -6.85 -2.09
CA ALA A 38 4.35 -6.91 -2.29
C ALA A 38 4.99 -8.10 -1.61
N ASP A 39 6.11 -8.50 -2.16
CA ASP A 39 7.06 -9.41 -1.54
C ASP A 39 8.46 -8.96 -1.92
N GLY A 40 9.46 -9.82 -1.75
CA GLY A 40 10.84 -9.47 -2.10
C GLY A 40 11.07 -9.20 -3.59
N SER A 41 10.16 -9.64 -4.46
CA SER A 41 10.35 -9.50 -5.91
C SER A 41 9.98 -8.12 -6.44
N ASN A 42 9.08 -7.40 -5.76
CA ASN A 42 8.55 -6.14 -6.30
C ASN A 42 8.59 -4.96 -5.34
N LEU A 43 8.95 -5.18 -4.10
CA LEU A 43 8.87 -4.15 -3.06
C LEU A 43 9.68 -2.90 -3.41
N GLU A 44 10.91 -3.06 -3.86
CA GLU A 44 11.78 -1.94 -4.25
C GLU A 44 11.23 -1.14 -5.42
N TRP A 45 10.51 -1.80 -6.31
CA TRP A 45 9.88 -1.17 -7.46
C TRP A 45 8.58 -0.48 -7.06
N LEU A 46 7.79 -1.12 -6.23
CA LEU A 46 6.42 -0.71 -5.93
C LEU A 46 6.35 0.46 -4.95
N VAL A 47 7.07 0.39 -3.83
CA VAL A 47 6.97 1.40 -2.78
C VAL A 47 7.34 2.81 -3.28
N PRO A 48 8.46 3.00 -4.00
CA PRO A 48 8.78 4.33 -4.51
C PRO A 48 7.71 4.91 -5.44
N ARG A 49 7.04 4.06 -6.21
CA ARG A 49 5.97 4.50 -7.11
C ARG A 49 4.74 4.97 -6.35
N LEU A 50 4.36 4.24 -5.31
CA LEU A 50 3.23 4.64 -4.46
C LEU A 50 3.55 5.92 -3.69
N VAL A 51 4.76 6.06 -3.18
CA VAL A 51 5.20 7.29 -2.50
C VAL A 51 5.17 8.48 -3.45
N LYS A 52 5.67 8.29 -4.66
CA LYS A 52 5.70 9.35 -5.67
C LYS A 52 4.31 9.84 -6.01
N VAL A 53 3.40 8.93 -6.34
CA VAL A 53 2.04 9.32 -6.72
C VAL A 53 1.29 9.93 -5.56
N ALA A 54 1.49 9.44 -4.33
CA ALA A 54 0.88 10.01 -3.14
C ALA A 54 1.30 11.47 -2.96
N ARG A 55 2.60 11.75 -3.08
CA ARG A 55 3.12 13.11 -2.97
C ARG A 55 2.55 14.04 -4.03
N GLU A 56 2.46 13.57 -5.27
CA GLU A 56 1.89 14.36 -6.36
C GLU A 56 0.41 14.65 -6.13
N LEU A 57 -0.38 13.63 -5.83
CA LEU A 57 -1.81 13.79 -5.64
C LEU A 57 -2.13 14.66 -4.44
N ASN A 58 -1.37 14.53 -3.35
CA ASN A 58 -1.61 15.33 -2.14
C ASN A 58 -1.40 16.83 -2.36
N ARG A 59 -0.68 17.22 -3.42
CA ARG A 59 -0.49 18.63 -3.76
C ARG A 59 -1.62 19.20 -4.64
N HIS A 60 -2.42 18.33 -5.25
CA HIS A 60 -3.36 18.75 -6.29
C HIS A 60 -4.82 18.45 -5.97
N GLN A 61 -5.10 17.79 -4.85
CA GLN A 61 -6.47 17.40 -4.52
C GLN A 61 -6.68 17.28 -3.01
N GLU A 62 -7.96 17.23 -2.61
CA GLU A 62 -8.33 17.24 -1.20
C GLU A 62 -8.23 15.87 -0.53
N THR A 63 -8.55 14.79 -1.23
CA THR A 63 -8.46 13.45 -0.66
C THR A 63 -6.99 13.12 -0.39
N PHE A 64 -6.66 12.87 0.88
CA PHE A 64 -5.29 12.62 1.28
C PHE A 64 -4.90 11.17 0.97
N VAL A 65 -3.78 11.00 0.30
CA VAL A 65 -3.26 9.68 -0.09
C VAL A 65 -2.14 9.27 0.86
N ILE A 66 -2.27 8.09 1.45
CA ILE A 66 -1.30 7.55 2.39
C ILE A 66 -0.63 6.35 1.73
N PRO A 67 0.68 6.44 1.41
CA PRO A 67 1.36 5.33 0.75
C PRO A 67 1.72 4.25 1.78
N GLY A 68 1.37 3.03 1.47
CA GLY A 68 1.68 1.86 2.27
C GLY A 68 1.95 0.67 1.38
N ILE A 69 1.93 -0.49 1.98
CA ILE A 69 2.21 -1.75 1.28
C ILE A 69 1.55 -2.90 2.04
N GLU A 70 1.12 -3.91 1.31
CA GLU A 70 0.67 -5.16 1.91
C GLU A 70 1.66 -6.26 1.58
N ILE A 71 2.40 -6.73 2.57
CA ILE A 71 3.31 -7.87 2.40
C ILE A 71 2.46 -9.14 2.39
N THR A 72 2.48 -9.84 1.26
CA THR A 72 1.57 -10.96 1.02
C THR A 72 2.36 -12.25 0.83
N HIS A 73 2.06 -13.24 1.65
CA HIS A 73 2.62 -14.59 1.56
C HIS A 73 4.13 -14.67 1.63
N ALA A 74 4.79 -13.69 2.23
CA ALA A 74 6.22 -13.76 2.42
C ALA A 74 6.55 -14.78 3.52
N PRO A 75 7.70 -15.47 3.42
CA PRO A 75 8.13 -16.36 4.50
C PRO A 75 8.22 -15.60 5.81
N PRO A 76 7.72 -16.17 6.93
CA PRO A 76 7.74 -15.46 8.21
C PRO A 76 9.12 -14.94 8.63
N THR A 77 10.18 -15.67 8.28
CA THR A 77 11.55 -15.25 8.59
C THR A 77 12.01 -14.02 7.80
N GLN A 78 11.30 -13.67 6.73
CA GLN A 78 11.65 -12.53 5.88
C GLN A 78 10.81 -11.28 6.17
N ILE A 79 9.71 -11.43 6.91
CA ILE A 79 8.74 -10.33 7.10
C ILE A 79 9.39 -9.11 7.74
N SER A 80 10.16 -9.28 8.81
CA SER A 80 10.79 -8.16 9.51
C SER A 80 11.70 -7.35 8.59
N GLU A 81 12.49 -8.02 7.76
CA GLU A 81 13.38 -7.36 6.81
C GLU A 81 12.60 -6.60 5.75
N LEU A 82 11.51 -7.19 5.24
CA LEU A 82 10.67 -6.53 4.24
C LEU A 82 9.96 -5.30 4.82
N VAL A 83 9.50 -5.37 6.06
CA VAL A 83 8.89 -4.23 6.74
C VAL A 83 9.91 -3.09 6.87
N ASP A 84 11.11 -3.39 7.33
CA ASP A 84 12.16 -2.38 7.48
C ASP A 84 12.51 -1.73 6.14
N GLN A 85 12.62 -2.54 5.09
CA GLN A 85 12.92 -2.06 3.76
C GLN A 85 11.81 -1.15 3.22
N ALA A 86 10.54 -1.56 3.41
CA ALA A 86 9.40 -0.76 2.97
C ALA A 86 9.39 0.61 3.66
N ARG A 87 9.66 0.64 4.95
CA ARG A 87 9.70 1.90 5.70
C ARG A 87 10.84 2.80 5.26
N ARG A 88 12.00 2.24 4.99
CA ARG A 88 13.13 3.02 4.46
C ARG A 88 12.83 3.62 3.09
N LEU A 89 12.02 2.96 2.29
CA LEU A 89 11.62 3.46 0.98
C LEU A 89 10.48 4.48 1.05
N GLY A 90 9.88 4.68 2.22
CA GLY A 90 8.90 5.72 2.44
C GLY A 90 7.48 5.26 2.71
N ALA A 91 7.23 3.97 2.86
CA ALA A 91 5.91 3.48 3.23
C ALA A 91 5.55 3.98 4.63
N VAL A 92 4.36 4.57 4.75
CA VAL A 92 3.86 5.11 6.02
C VAL A 92 3.28 4.02 6.88
N PHE A 93 2.68 3.00 6.26
CA PHE A 93 2.15 1.86 6.99
C PHE A 93 2.43 0.57 6.21
N VAL A 94 2.42 -0.55 6.93
CA VAL A 94 2.65 -1.88 6.35
C VAL A 94 1.60 -2.82 6.90
N VAL A 95 0.89 -3.49 5.99
CA VAL A 95 -0.05 -4.56 6.32
C VAL A 95 0.65 -5.88 6.04
N VAL A 96 0.49 -6.85 6.92
CA VAL A 96 1.03 -8.20 6.69
C VAL A 96 -0.13 -9.16 6.52
N HIS A 97 -0.16 -9.86 5.38
CA HIS A 97 -1.20 -10.82 5.05
C HIS A 97 -0.63 -12.23 5.02
N GLY A 98 -1.12 -13.08 5.90
CA GLY A 98 -0.80 -14.50 5.91
C GLY A 98 -2.03 -15.32 5.59
N GLU A 99 -1.87 -16.36 4.82
CA GLU A 99 -2.99 -17.21 4.42
C GLU A 99 -3.14 -18.45 5.26
N SER A 100 -2.03 -19.01 5.74
CA SER A 100 -2.10 -20.27 6.44
C SER A 100 -2.60 -20.06 7.87
N PRO A 101 -3.68 -20.72 8.26
CA PRO A 101 -4.15 -20.62 9.64
C PRO A 101 -3.20 -21.22 10.64
N VAL A 102 -2.19 -21.95 10.21
CA VAL A 102 -1.18 -22.55 11.10
C VAL A 102 0.06 -21.67 11.25
N GLU A 103 0.16 -20.59 10.47
CA GLU A 103 1.28 -19.67 10.57
C GLU A 103 0.84 -18.42 11.32
N PRO A 104 1.52 -18.09 12.43
CA PRO A 104 1.23 -16.84 13.09
C PRO A 104 1.68 -15.68 12.23
N VAL A 105 0.79 -14.72 12.01
CA VAL A 105 1.12 -13.48 11.31
C VAL A 105 1.47 -12.46 12.37
N ALA A 106 2.73 -12.06 12.42
CA ALA A 106 3.18 -11.00 13.30
C ALA A 106 3.02 -9.66 12.59
N PRO A 107 2.45 -8.66 13.24
CA PRO A 107 2.36 -7.32 12.68
C PRO A 107 3.72 -6.66 12.55
#